data_e7de1544130c1d0d6601670bfad3ff07
#
_entry.id   e7de1544130c1d0d6601670bfad3ff07
#
_cell.length_a   1.000
_cell.length_b   1.000
_cell.length_c   1.000
_cell.angle_alpha   90.00
_cell.angle_beta   90.00
_cell.angle_gamma   90.00
#
_symmetry.space_group_name_H-M   'P 1'
#
loop_
_entity.id
_entity.type
_entity.pdbx_description
1 polymer ?
#
loop_
_entity_poly.entity_id
_entity_poly.type
_entity_poly.pdbx_seq_one_letter_code
_entity_poly.pdbx_strand_id
1 'polypeptide(L)'
;SASKAGAGSAGGAGGRGGDGGAYGNGGVSGNGGAGGAGSPGAHGGTAGEDGFNAGDGGHGGAGGAGGGGGAKGGVGGAGGSGGVGGQGGTGGDGATGLSGKAGTGTDGESGGRGGHAGNGGNGGNGGRGGSAHASLVGKAGNGGFGGTGGNSFGGVSGNGGNGGDGGHALHGQPGGHGGQGGHGGVAHIDGSDYPGWPGLPGDVGYQDGTGGGGGTGGAGGHAP
;
A
#
# COMPACT_ATOMS: atom_id res chain seq x y z
N SER A 1 13.47 -7.40 -24.70
CA SER A 1 12.51 -6.64 -23.90
C SER A 1 12.66 -7.04 -22.44
N ALA A 2 13.14 -6.13 -21.61
CA ALA A 2 13.29 -6.34 -20.18
C ALA A 2 11.89 -6.66 -19.57
N SER A 3 11.75 -7.82 -18.93
CA SER A 3 10.52 -8.13 -18.21
C SER A 3 10.52 -7.43 -16.86
N LYS A 4 9.45 -6.67 -16.58
CA LYS A 4 9.21 -6.09 -15.25
C LYS A 4 9.18 -7.21 -14.20
N ALA A 5 9.82 -7.01 -13.05
CA ALA A 5 9.75 -7.96 -11.93
C ALA A 5 8.32 -8.12 -11.42
N GLY A 6 8.01 -9.26 -10.80
CA GLY A 6 6.66 -9.57 -10.33
C GLY A 6 6.12 -8.63 -9.28
N ALA A 7 4.86 -8.24 -9.40
CA ALA A 7 4.17 -7.49 -8.35
C ALA A 7 3.91 -8.37 -7.11
N GLY A 8 3.84 -7.74 -5.94
CA GLY A 8 3.45 -8.39 -4.70
C GLY A 8 2.00 -8.89 -4.75
N SER A 9 1.70 -9.96 -4.03
CA SER A 9 0.35 -10.48 -3.92
C SER A 9 -0.54 -9.56 -3.08
N ALA A 10 -1.84 -9.50 -3.42
CA ALA A 10 -2.79 -8.79 -2.58
C ALA A 10 -3.03 -9.51 -1.24
N GLY A 11 -3.28 -8.77 -0.19
CA GLY A 11 -3.67 -9.31 1.11
C GLY A 11 -5.07 -9.91 1.07
N GLY A 12 -5.31 -10.96 1.85
CA GLY A 12 -6.62 -11.57 2.00
C GLY A 12 -7.61 -10.64 2.72
N ALA A 13 -8.89 -10.70 2.37
CA ALA A 13 -9.91 -9.97 3.11
C ALA A 13 -10.13 -10.56 4.51
N GLY A 14 -10.47 -9.71 5.47
CA GLY A 14 -10.84 -10.12 6.83
C GLY A 14 -12.17 -10.90 6.84
N GLY A 15 -12.26 -11.90 7.70
CA GLY A 15 -13.49 -12.66 7.88
C GLY A 15 -14.60 -11.82 8.51
N ARG A 16 -15.87 -12.09 8.14
CA ARG A 16 -17.04 -11.45 8.77
C ARG A 16 -17.18 -11.89 10.23
N GLY A 17 -17.58 -10.97 11.12
CA GLY A 17 -17.97 -11.30 12.49
C GLY A 17 -19.24 -12.17 12.51
N GLY A 18 -19.32 -13.11 13.45
CA GLY A 18 -20.51 -13.92 13.67
C GLY A 18 -21.71 -13.09 14.16
N ASP A 19 -22.93 -13.45 13.75
CA ASP A 19 -24.13 -12.76 14.22
C ASP A 19 -24.45 -13.16 15.69
N GLY A 20 -24.97 -12.21 16.47
CA GLY A 20 -25.47 -12.47 17.83
C GLY A 20 -26.70 -13.39 17.82
N GLY A 21 -26.84 -14.22 18.85
CA GLY A 21 -28.11 -14.95 19.06
C GLY A 21 -29.27 -14.00 19.36
N ALA A 22 -30.43 -14.52 19.81
CA ALA A 22 -31.63 -13.71 20.02
C ALA A 22 -31.42 -12.43 20.86
N TYR A 23 -30.53 -12.47 21.85
CA TYR A 23 -30.18 -11.37 22.76
C TYR A 23 -28.67 -11.02 22.76
N GLY A 24 -27.88 -11.72 21.94
CA GLY A 24 -26.43 -11.58 21.96
C GLY A 24 -25.91 -10.45 21.08
N ASN A 25 -24.71 -9.95 21.40
CA ASN A 25 -24.01 -8.99 20.55
C ASN A 25 -23.45 -9.68 19.31
N GLY A 26 -23.37 -8.95 18.20
CA GLY A 26 -22.64 -9.38 17.03
C GLY A 26 -21.14 -9.47 17.29
N GLY A 27 -20.48 -10.46 16.69
CA GLY A 27 -19.04 -10.64 16.79
C GLY A 27 -18.26 -9.58 16.02
N VAL A 28 -17.08 -9.24 16.52
CA VAL A 28 -16.10 -8.39 15.81
C VAL A 28 -15.55 -9.14 14.59
N SER A 29 -15.37 -8.46 13.48
CA SER A 29 -14.78 -9.04 12.27
C SER A 29 -13.25 -9.07 12.29
N GLY A 30 -12.66 -9.85 11.41
CA GLY A 30 -11.21 -9.85 11.19
C GLY A 30 -10.74 -8.63 10.40
N ASN A 31 -9.49 -8.22 10.63
CA ASN A 31 -8.82 -7.22 9.81
C ASN A 31 -8.40 -7.79 8.45
N GLY A 32 -8.24 -6.93 7.46
CA GLY A 32 -7.64 -7.29 6.18
C GLY A 32 -6.16 -7.67 6.34
N GLY A 33 -5.71 -8.61 5.53
CA GLY A 33 -4.29 -8.99 5.47
C GLY A 33 -3.43 -7.93 4.77
N ALA A 34 -2.16 -7.84 5.12
CA ALA A 34 -1.22 -6.95 4.44
C ALA A 34 -0.93 -7.42 3.00
N GLY A 35 -0.68 -6.50 2.10
CA GLY A 35 -0.18 -6.79 0.77
C GLY A 35 1.28 -7.29 0.80
N GLY A 36 1.64 -8.16 -0.13
CA GLY A 36 3.01 -8.63 -0.30
C GLY A 36 3.93 -7.56 -0.92
N ALA A 37 5.21 -7.59 -0.62
CA ALA A 37 6.18 -6.71 -1.27
C ALA A 37 6.37 -7.05 -2.75
N GLY A 38 6.67 -6.05 -3.57
CA GLY A 38 7.09 -6.23 -4.95
C GLY A 38 8.48 -6.86 -5.05
N SER A 39 8.74 -7.64 -6.10
CA SER A 39 10.06 -8.23 -6.32
C SER A 39 11.06 -7.17 -6.77
N PRO A 40 12.34 -7.27 -6.36
CA PRO A 40 13.37 -6.36 -6.84
C PRO A 40 13.63 -6.56 -8.34
N GLY A 41 14.07 -5.49 -9.02
CA GLY A 41 14.57 -5.56 -10.39
C GLY A 41 15.92 -6.30 -10.45
N ALA A 42 16.15 -7.02 -11.53
CA ALA A 42 17.46 -7.63 -11.75
C ALA A 42 18.51 -6.56 -12.13
N HIS A 43 19.78 -6.82 -11.81
CA HIS A 43 20.88 -5.96 -12.22
C HIS A 43 21.23 -6.16 -13.70
N GLY A 44 21.81 -5.16 -14.35
CA GLY A 44 22.38 -5.31 -15.68
C GLY A 44 23.47 -6.38 -15.72
N GLY A 45 23.40 -7.31 -16.67
CA GLY A 45 24.31 -8.47 -16.74
C GLY A 45 25.54 -8.25 -17.59
N THR A 46 25.48 -7.35 -18.57
CA THR A 46 26.57 -7.00 -19.47
C THR A 46 27.00 -5.55 -19.29
N ALA A 47 28.26 -5.25 -19.59
CA ALA A 47 28.81 -3.91 -19.45
C ALA A 47 27.94 -2.88 -20.21
N GLY A 48 27.57 -1.80 -19.53
CA GLY A 48 26.71 -0.74 -20.07
C GLY A 48 25.22 -1.10 -20.14
N GLU A 49 24.79 -2.30 -19.73
CA GLU A 49 23.38 -2.68 -19.70
C GLU A 49 22.63 -1.99 -18.56
N ASP A 50 21.43 -1.51 -18.84
CA ASP A 50 20.56 -0.90 -17.82
C ASP A 50 20.04 -1.97 -16.83
N GLY A 51 19.82 -1.56 -15.59
CA GLY A 51 19.13 -2.36 -14.61
C GLY A 51 17.63 -2.52 -14.94
N PHE A 52 17.03 -3.61 -14.49
CA PHE A 52 15.61 -3.91 -14.74
C PHE A 52 14.70 -3.26 -13.71
N ASN A 53 13.48 -2.95 -14.14
CA ASN A 53 12.48 -2.36 -13.26
C ASN A 53 11.97 -3.37 -12.22
N ALA A 54 11.71 -2.89 -11.02
CA ALA A 54 11.10 -3.67 -9.95
C ALA A 54 9.59 -3.84 -10.10
N GLY A 55 9.04 -4.80 -9.37
CA GLY A 55 7.59 -5.00 -9.23
C GLY A 55 6.95 -4.05 -8.22
N ASP A 56 5.67 -3.74 -8.43
CA ASP A 56 4.88 -2.96 -7.47
C ASP A 56 4.51 -3.79 -6.24
N GLY A 57 4.27 -3.16 -5.09
CA GLY A 57 3.71 -3.80 -3.91
C GLY A 57 2.27 -4.23 -4.11
N GLY A 58 1.86 -5.33 -3.47
CA GLY A 58 0.48 -5.80 -3.47
C GLY A 58 -0.45 -4.92 -2.63
N HIS A 59 -1.73 -4.86 -2.97
CA HIS A 59 -2.70 -4.11 -2.20
C HIS A 59 -3.03 -4.81 -0.87
N GLY A 60 -3.37 -4.02 0.17
CA GLY A 60 -3.90 -4.54 1.42
C GLY A 60 -5.31 -5.11 1.23
N GLY A 61 -5.66 -6.14 1.97
CA GLY A 61 -7.00 -6.74 1.96
C GLY A 61 -8.02 -5.87 2.69
N ALA A 62 -9.28 -5.92 2.28
CA ALA A 62 -10.36 -5.21 2.97
C ALA A 62 -10.64 -5.80 4.36
N GLY A 63 -11.04 -4.97 5.32
CA GLY A 63 -11.54 -5.43 6.61
C GLY A 63 -12.90 -6.14 6.47
N GLY A 64 -13.15 -7.15 7.30
CA GLY A 64 -14.41 -7.86 7.34
C GLY A 64 -15.55 -7.01 7.93
N ALA A 65 -16.79 -7.30 7.58
CA ALA A 65 -17.96 -6.64 8.19
C ALA A 65 -18.24 -7.22 9.59
N GLY A 66 -18.64 -6.36 10.52
CA GLY A 66 -19.09 -6.80 11.85
C GLY A 66 -20.37 -7.64 11.76
N GLY A 67 -20.56 -8.57 12.69
CA GLY A 67 -21.75 -9.38 12.82
C GLY A 67 -22.96 -8.58 13.29
N GLY A 68 -24.17 -9.02 12.94
CA GLY A 68 -25.40 -8.39 13.39
C GLY A 68 -25.67 -8.65 14.87
N GLY A 69 -26.25 -7.66 15.59
CA GLY A 69 -26.80 -7.88 16.93
C GLY A 69 -28.06 -8.74 16.89
N GLY A 70 -28.43 -9.34 18.02
CA GLY A 70 -29.58 -10.24 18.17
C GLY A 70 -30.91 -9.54 17.92
N ALA A 71 -31.89 -10.29 17.43
CA ALA A 71 -33.20 -9.75 17.03
C ALA A 71 -34.03 -9.16 18.21
N LYS A 72 -33.76 -9.57 19.44
CA LYS A 72 -34.46 -9.11 20.66
C LYS A 72 -33.61 -8.22 21.55
N GLY A 73 -32.37 -7.95 21.14
CA GLY A 73 -31.41 -7.10 21.84
C GLY A 73 -30.02 -7.51 21.44
N GLY A 74 -29.05 -6.67 21.74
CA GLY A 74 -27.62 -6.83 21.39
C GLY A 74 -27.15 -5.75 20.44
N VAL A 75 -25.87 -5.46 20.51
CA VAL A 75 -25.14 -4.45 19.72
C VAL A 75 -24.54 -5.13 18.49
N GLY A 76 -24.56 -4.47 17.34
CA GLY A 76 -23.80 -4.93 16.16
C GLY A 76 -22.31 -4.97 16.44
N GLY A 77 -21.60 -5.96 15.90
CA GLY A 77 -20.15 -6.07 16.01
C GLY A 77 -19.41 -4.98 15.25
N ALA A 78 -18.20 -4.64 15.67
CA ALA A 78 -17.35 -3.69 14.98
C ALA A 78 -16.83 -4.27 13.65
N GLY A 79 -16.71 -3.43 12.61
CA GLY A 79 -16.00 -3.77 11.37
C GLY A 79 -14.50 -3.85 11.60
N GLY A 80 -13.81 -4.72 10.87
CA GLY A 80 -12.34 -4.82 10.88
C GLY A 80 -11.68 -3.71 10.08
N SER A 81 -10.46 -3.35 10.45
CA SER A 81 -9.64 -2.40 9.70
C SER A 81 -9.15 -3.01 8.38
N GLY A 82 -8.90 -2.17 7.38
CA GLY A 82 -8.23 -2.57 6.15
C GLY A 82 -6.79 -2.99 6.40
N GLY A 83 -6.26 -3.87 5.57
CA GLY A 83 -4.86 -4.27 5.60
C GLY A 83 -3.94 -3.19 5.00
N VAL A 84 -2.69 -3.17 5.42
CA VAL A 84 -1.66 -2.27 4.90
C VAL A 84 -1.27 -2.69 3.49
N GLY A 85 -0.99 -1.73 2.59
CA GLY A 85 -0.41 -2.00 1.28
C GLY A 85 1.02 -2.53 1.37
N GLY A 86 1.42 -3.39 0.45
CA GLY A 86 2.79 -3.91 0.36
C GLY A 86 3.78 -2.85 -0.13
N GLN A 87 5.04 -2.98 0.25
CA GLN A 87 6.11 -2.12 -0.23
C GLN A 87 6.44 -2.40 -1.70
N GLY A 88 6.80 -1.36 -2.48
CA GLY A 88 7.37 -1.52 -3.82
C GLY A 88 8.75 -2.17 -3.80
N GLY A 89 9.08 -2.94 -4.84
CA GLY A 89 10.42 -3.54 -4.98
C GLY A 89 11.48 -2.48 -5.32
N THR A 90 12.75 -2.76 -5.02
CA THR A 90 13.89 -1.90 -5.39
C THR A 90 14.25 -2.08 -6.86
N GLY A 91 14.57 -0.99 -7.58
CA GLY A 91 15.11 -1.07 -8.94
C GLY A 91 16.46 -1.81 -9.00
N GLY A 92 16.73 -2.51 -10.10
CA GLY A 92 18.02 -3.15 -10.31
C GLY A 92 19.11 -2.13 -10.69
N ASP A 93 20.35 -2.39 -10.33
CA ASP A 93 21.48 -1.53 -10.71
C ASP A 93 21.86 -1.73 -12.18
N GLY A 94 22.30 -0.67 -12.84
CA GLY A 94 22.94 -0.76 -14.16
C GLY A 94 24.34 -1.38 -14.07
N ALA A 95 24.76 -2.08 -15.11
CA ALA A 95 26.11 -2.63 -15.19
C ALA A 95 27.16 -1.53 -15.44
N THR A 96 28.36 -1.70 -14.89
CA THR A 96 29.48 -0.79 -15.17
C THR A 96 29.90 -0.87 -16.65
N GLY A 97 30.25 0.28 -17.24
CA GLY A 97 30.80 0.32 -18.59
C GLY A 97 32.19 -0.29 -18.67
N LEU A 98 32.63 -0.65 -19.87
CA LEU A 98 33.99 -1.12 -20.09
C LEU A 98 34.99 0.02 -19.89
N SER A 99 36.11 -0.27 -19.21
CA SER A 99 37.21 0.70 -19.07
C SER A 99 37.86 0.96 -20.42
N GLY A 100 38.20 2.22 -20.71
CA GLY A 100 39.05 2.57 -21.87
C GLY A 100 40.39 1.86 -21.83
N LYS A 101 40.93 1.50 -22.99
CA LYS A 101 42.23 0.84 -23.08
C LYS A 101 43.35 1.85 -22.95
N ALA A 102 44.17 1.71 -21.91
CA ALA A 102 45.31 2.59 -21.69
C ALA A 102 46.26 2.67 -22.91
N GLY A 103 46.63 3.86 -23.33
CA GLY A 103 47.56 4.11 -24.44
C GLY A 103 46.94 4.02 -25.85
N THR A 104 45.64 3.78 -26.01
CA THR A 104 44.99 3.67 -27.33
C THR A 104 44.09 4.86 -27.68
N GLY A 105 43.90 5.81 -26.77
CA GLY A 105 42.99 6.95 -26.96
C GLY A 105 41.48 6.55 -27.06
N THR A 106 41.13 5.31 -26.69
CA THR A 106 39.75 4.86 -26.61
C THR A 106 39.16 5.24 -25.26
N ASP A 107 38.06 6.00 -25.26
CA ASP A 107 37.30 6.30 -24.06
C ASP A 107 36.65 5.03 -23.52
N GLY A 108 36.41 4.98 -22.21
CA GLY A 108 35.60 3.92 -21.59
C GLY A 108 34.13 4.05 -21.99
N GLU A 109 33.39 2.93 -21.99
CA GLU A 109 31.94 2.95 -22.18
C GLU A 109 31.24 3.45 -20.93
N SER A 110 30.12 4.16 -21.11
CA SER A 110 29.28 4.58 -20.01
C SER A 110 28.67 3.36 -19.32
N GLY A 111 28.50 3.42 -18.02
CA GLY A 111 27.71 2.43 -17.28
C GLY A 111 26.23 2.48 -17.65
N GLY A 112 25.54 1.37 -17.50
CA GLY A 112 24.09 1.30 -17.64
C GLY A 112 23.36 2.09 -16.56
N ARG A 113 22.12 2.51 -16.83
CA ARG A 113 21.26 3.20 -15.86
C ARG A 113 20.66 2.20 -14.89
N GLY A 114 20.36 2.64 -13.67
CA GLY A 114 19.58 1.86 -12.72
C GLY A 114 18.13 1.71 -13.20
N GLY A 115 17.52 0.55 -12.88
CA GLY A 115 16.11 0.31 -13.13
C GLY A 115 15.19 1.13 -12.20
N HIS A 116 13.96 1.38 -12.63
CA HIS A 116 12.96 2.05 -11.78
C HIS A 116 12.49 1.14 -10.65
N ALA A 117 12.25 1.73 -9.49
CA ALA A 117 11.65 1.02 -8.38
C ALA A 117 10.14 0.82 -8.58
N GLY A 118 9.58 -0.19 -7.91
CA GLY A 118 8.14 -0.43 -7.89
C GLY A 118 7.39 0.53 -6.97
N ASN A 119 6.12 0.79 -7.26
CA ASN A 119 5.25 1.59 -6.40
C ASN A 119 4.79 0.78 -5.18
N GLY A 120 4.44 1.47 -4.10
CA GLY A 120 3.76 0.86 -2.96
C GLY A 120 2.32 0.44 -3.32
N GLY A 121 1.85 -0.67 -2.74
CA GLY A 121 0.46 -1.09 -2.87
C GLY A 121 -0.50 -0.22 -2.06
N ASN A 122 -1.74 -0.07 -2.50
CA ASN A 122 -2.76 0.66 -1.75
C ASN A 122 -3.16 -0.07 -0.47
N GLY A 123 -3.57 0.67 0.55
CA GLY A 123 -4.21 0.11 1.73
C GLY A 123 -5.59 -0.48 1.43
N GLY A 124 -6.00 -1.49 2.18
CA GLY A 124 -7.35 -2.07 2.06
C GLY A 124 -8.39 -1.21 2.76
N ASN A 125 -9.63 -1.23 2.28
CA ASN A 125 -10.72 -0.47 2.87
C ASN A 125 -11.15 -1.06 4.23
N GLY A 126 -11.64 -0.22 5.13
CA GLY A 126 -12.21 -0.64 6.40
C GLY A 126 -13.55 -1.39 6.21
N GLY A 127 -13.82 -2.35 7.10
CA GLY A 127 -15.05 -3.12 7.08
C GLY A 127 -16.22 -2.33 7.66
N ARG A 128 -17.45 -2.65 7.22
CA ARG A 128 -18.68 -2.06 7.76
C ARG A 128 -18.91 -2.48 9.20
N GLY A 129 -19.50 -1.58 10.00
CA GLY A 129 -20.07 -1.94 11.28
C GLY A 129 -21.29 -2.87 11.11
N GLY A 130 -21.50 -3.79 12.07
CA GLY A 130 -22.66 -4.68 12.09
C GLY A 130 -23.94 -3.94 12.44
N SER A 131 -25.06 -4.37 11.88
CA SER A 131 -26.40 -3.81 12.17
C SER A 131 -27.00 -4.41 13.44
N ALA A 132 -27.90 -3.68 14.10
CA ALA A 132 -28.71 -4.19 15.21
C ALA A 132 -30.16 -3.77 15.03
N HIS A 133 -31.10 -4.53 15.65
CA HIS A 133 -32.55 -4.28 15.55
C HIS A 133 -32.99 -3.03 16.32
N ALA A 134 -32.27 -2.61 17.33
CA ALA A 134 -32.54 -1.41 18.10
C ALA A 134 -31.32 -0.49 18.01
N SER A 135 -31.36 0.58 17.26
CA SER A 135 -30.39 1.72 17.15
C SER A 135 -28.95 1.56 17.66
N LEU A 136 -28.53 0.39 18.12
CA LEU A 136 -27.17 0.07 18.62
C LEU A 136 -26.37 -0.62 17.52
N VAL A 137 -25.66 0.16 16.76
CA VAL A 137 -24.87 -0.29 15.60
C VAL A 137 -23.40 -0.43 15.97
N GLY A 138 -22.72 -1.37 15.38
CA GLY A 138 -21.26 -1.53 15.53
C GLY A 138 -20.51 -0.41 14.82
N LYS A 139 -19.32 -0.07 15.36
CA LYS A 139 -18.42 0.90 14.75
C LYS A 139 -17.89 0.41 13.40
N ALA A 140 -17.67 1.31 12.48
CA ALA A 140 -16.99 1.02 11.24
C ALA A 140 -15.48 0.83 11.48
N GLY A 141 -14.82 0.04 10.65
CA GLY A 141 -13.37 -0.12 10.65
C GLY A 141 -12.68 1.00 9.87
N ASN A 142 -11.46 1.31 10.25
CA ASN A 142 -10.62 2.30 9.54
C ASN A 142 -10.02 1.71 8.27
N GLY A 143 -9.67 2.56 7.30
CA GLY A 143 -8.88 2.20 6.14
C GLY A 143 -7.44 1.82 6.51
N GLY A 144 -6.83 0.93 5.76
CA GLY A 144 -5.43 0.56 5.91
C GLY A 144 -4.48 1.61 5.32
N PHE A 145 -3.25 1.66 5.82
CA PHE A 145 -2.21 2.55 5.28
C PHE A 145 -1.75 2.10 3.88
N GLY A 146 -1.36 3.05 3.04
CA GLY A 146 -0.66 2.76 1.78
C GLY A 146 0.74 2.22 2.04
N GLY A 147 1.22 1.34 1.17
CA GLY A 147 2.59 0.83 1.20
C GLY A 147 3.60 1.90 0.74
N THR A 148 4.83 1.83 1.22
CA THR A 148 5.90 2.74 0.79
C THR A 148 6.38 2.39 -0.62
N GLY A 149 6.80 3.39 -1.40
CA GLY A 149 7.48 3.19 -2.69
C GLY A 149 8.84 2.54 -2.50
N GLY A 150 9.29 1.78 -3.49
CA GLY A 150 10.62 1.17 -3.49
C GLY A 150 11.72 2.20 -3.74
N ASN A 151 12.93 1.94 -3.24
CA ASN A 151 14.11 2.76 -3.52
C ASN A 151 14.75 2.37 -4.85
N SER A 152 15.48 3.28 -5.49
CA SER A 152 16.25 3.00 -6.71
C SER A 152 17.68 3.48 -6.59
N PHE A 153 18.59 2.84 -7.33
CA PHE A 153 19.99 3.22 -7.48
C PHE A 153 20.23 3.56 -8.96
N GLY A 154 20.39 4.86 -9.26
CA GLY A 154 20.56 5.35 -10.62
C GLY A 154 19.27 5.46 -11.47
N GLY A 155 18.10 5.22 -10.87
CA GLY A 155 16.80 5.32 -11.51
C GLY A 155 15.81 6.15 -10.70
N VAL A 156 14.55 6.23 -11.14
CA VAL A 156 13.46 6.89 -10.40
C VAL A 156 12.94 5.95 -9.32
N SER A 157 12.75 6.46 -8.11
CA SER A 157 12.16 5.67 -7.02
C SER A 157 10.63 5.54 -7.18
N GLY A 158 10.05 4.52 -6.51
CA GLY A 158 8.63 4.25 -6.58
C GLY A 158 7.78 5.25 -5.80
N ASN A 159 6.54 5.49 -6.25
CA ASN A 159 5.56 6.25 -5.49
C ASN A 159 5.02 5.44 -4.31
N GLY A 160 4.62 6.10 -3.24
CA GLY A 160 3.84 5.47 -2.19
C GLY A 160 2.44 5.07 -2.68
N GLY A 161 1.86 4.02 -2.10
CA GLY A 161 0.48 3.62 -2.36
C GLY A 161 -0.52 4.51 -1.63
N ASN A 162 -1.75 4.60 -2.12
CA ASN A 162 -2.81 5.32 -1.44
C ASN A 162 -3.26 4.58 -0.17
N GLY A 163 -3.74 5.32 0.82
CA GLY A 163 -4.47 4.75 1.94
C GLY A 163 -5.81 4.19 1.50
N GLY A 164 -6.35 3.22 2.24
CA GLY A 164 -7.68 2.68 2.00
C GLY A 164 -8.76 3.57 2.62
N ASP A 165 -9.97 3.52 2.08
CA ASP A 165 -11.11 4.24 2.64
C ASP A 165 -11.56 3.64 3.98
N GLY A 166 -12.10 4.48 4.85
CA GLY A 166 -12.79 4.04 6.06
C GLY A 166 -14.10 3.30 5.73
N GLY A 167 -14.49 2.37 6.59
CA GLY A 167 -15.75 1.63 6.45
C GLY A 167 -16.95 2.52 6.74
N HIS A 168 -18.10 2.16 6.18
CA HIS A 168 -19.38 2.83 6.48
C HIS A 168 -20.02 2.26 7.77
N ALA A 169 -20.59 3.14 8.56
CA ALA A 169 -21.44 2.79 9.69
C ALA A 169 -22.91 3.05 9.34
N LEU A 170 -23.82 2.52 10.14
CA LEU A 170 -25.27 2.70 10.00
C LEU A 170 -25.81 3.49 11.20
N HIS A 171 -26.90 4.23 10.99
CA HIS A 171 -27.73 4.84 12.05
C HIS A 171 -26.99 5.68 13.11
N GLY A 172 -26.39 6.79 12.70
CA GLY A 172 -25.86 7.80 13.65
C GLY A 172 -24.55 7.42 14.35
N GLN A 173 -23.88 6.36 13.91
CA GLN A 173 -22.48 6.09 14.27
C GLN A 173 -21.56 6.74 13.23
N PRO A 174 -20.41 7.30 13.65
CA PRO A 174 -19.46 7.84 12.70
C PRO A 174 -18.85 6.75 11.81
N GLY A 175 -18.59 7.08 10.55
CA GLY A 175 -17.82 6.23 9.65
C GLY A 175 -16.39 6.04 10.14
N GLY A 176 -15.69 5.03 9.63
CA GLY A 176 -14.27 4.82 9.87
C GLY A 176 -13.42 5.91 9.21
N HIS A 177 -12.27 6.20 9.77
CA HIS A 177 -11.30 7.12 9.16
C HIS A 177 -10.64 6.47 7.94
N GLY A 178 -10.31 7.27 6.93
CA GLY A 178 -9.44 6.86 5.83
C GLY A 178 -8.02 6.60 6.33
N GLY A 179 -7.32 5.68 5.68
CA GLY A 179 -5.90 5.40 5.95
C GLY A 179 -4.99 6.47 5.36
N GLN A 180 -3.83 6.66 5.94
CA GLN A 180 -2.80 7.55 5.38
C GLN A 180 -2.17 6.93 4.13
N GLY A 181 -1.83 7.76 3.14
CA GLY A 181 -1.02 7.36 1.99
C GLY A 181 0.41 6.99 2.40
N GLY A 182 1.04 6.08 1.68
CA GLY A 182 2.43 5.69 1.89
C GLY A 182 3.41 6.75 1.42
N HIS A 183 4.62 6.74 1.95
CA HIS A 183 5.70 7.62 1.50
C HIS A 183 6.25 7.18 0.14
N GLY A 184 6.71 8.11 -0.68
CA GLY A 184 7.53 7.82 -1.85
C GLY A 184 8.90 7.26 -1.43
N GLY A 185 9.51 6.46 -2.31
CA GLY A 185 10.85 5.92 -2.09
C GLY A 185 11.96 6.95 -2.28
N VAL A 186 13.20 6.56 -1.99
CA VAL A 186 14.41 7.38 -2.18
C VAL A 186 15.10 6.97 -3.48
N ALA A 187 15.47 7.92 -4.33
CA ALA A 187 16.38 7.69 -5.46
C ALA A 187 17.82 8.06 -5.06
N HIS A 188 18.74 7.12 -5.25
CA HIS A 188 20.18 7.31 -5.04
C HIS A 188 20.84 7.51 -6.41
N ILE A 189 21.27 8.72 -6.73
CA ILE A 189 21.83 9.09 -8.05
C ILE A 189 23.14 9.84 -7.83
N ASP A 190 24.22 9.36 -8.45
CA ASP A 190 25.55 9.97 -8.39
C ASP A 190 26.02 10.32 -6.97
N GLY A 191 25.75 9.41 -6.01
CA GLY A 191 26.12 9.58 -4.61
C GLY A 191 25.25 10.56 -3.82
N SER A 192 24.18 11.06 -4.41
CA SER A 192 23.19 11.95 -3.76
C SER A 192 21.86 11.25 -3.56
N ASP A 193 21.20 11.54 -2.44
CA ASP A 193 19.90 11.02 -2.09
C ASP A 193 18.80 12.04 -2.42
N TYR A 194 17.81 11.59 -3.18
CA TYR A 194 16.60 12.34 -3.51
C TYR A 194 15.40 11.65 -2.87
N PRO A 195 14.99 12.08 -1.65
CA PRO A 195 13.87 11.46 -0.96
C PRO A 195 12.55 11.76 -1.68
N GLY A 196 11.65 10.78 -1.67
CA GLY A 196 10.27 10.98 -2.09
C GLY A 196 9.46 11.79 -1.07
N TRP A 197 8.29 12.23 -1.48
CA TRP A 197 7.38 13.00 -0.64
C TRP A 197 6.61 12.10 0.33
N PRO A 198 6.24 12.61 1.51
CA PRO A 198 5.33 11.89 2.38
C PRO A 198 3.95 11.75 1.75
N GLY A 199 3.27 10.66 2.05
CA GLY A 199 1.86 10.49 1.70
C GLY A 199 0.96 11.38 2.56
N LEU A 200 -0.19 11.76 2.03
CA LEU A 200 -1.17 12.59 2.72
C LEU A 200 -2.00 11.78 3.72
N PRO A 201 -2.48 12.38 4.79
CA PRO A 201 -3.42 11.73 5.68
C PRO A 201 -4.75 11.43 4.96
N GLY A 202 -5.44 10.39 5.38
CA GLY A 202 -6.82 10.16 4.97
C GLY A 202 -7.81 11.06 5.73
N ASP A 203 -9.02 11.16 5.19
CA ASP A 203 -10.08 11.95 5.79
C ASP A 203 -10.64 11.30 7.06
N VAL A 204 -11.19 12.12 7.93
CA VAL A 204 -11.96 11.62 9.08
C VAL A 204 -13.30 11.04 8.60
N GLY A 205 -13.77 9.98 9.27
CA GLY A 205 -15.11 9.46 9.01
C GLY A 205 -16.18 10.47 9.42
N TYR A 206 -17.28 10.53 8.67
CA TYR A 206 -18.35 11.50 8.86
C TYR A 206 -19.39 11.02 9.88
N GLN A 207 -20.05 11.97 10.54
CA GLN A 207 -21.08 11.71 11.56
C GLN A 207 -22.35 11.08 10.99
N ASP A 208 -22.57 11.16 9.69
CA ASP A 208 -23.68 10.52 8.96
C ASP A 208 -23.45 9.03 8.71
N GLY A 209 -22.28 8.49 9.11
CA GLY A 209 -21.90 7.10 8.92
C GLY A 209 -21.04 6.87 7.68
N THR A 210 -20.78 7.87 6.84
CA THR A 210 -19.93 7.75 5.69
C THR A 210 -18.46 7.58 6.11
N GLY A 211 -17.74 6.66 5.52
CA GLY A 211 -16.30 6.49 5.74
C GLY A 211 -15.50 7.64 5.13
N GLY A 212 -14.41 8.03 5.76
CA GLY A 212 -13.45 9.00 5.23
C GLY A 212 -12.65 8.42 4.07
N GLY A 213 -12.33 9.24 3.08
CA GLY A 213 -11.48 8.85 1.94
C GLY A 213 -10.04 8.57 2.36
N GLY A 214 -9.37 7.63 1.68
CA GLY A 214 -7.95 7.35 1.89
C GLY A 214 -7.06 8.50 1.40
N GLY A 215 -5.95 8.73 2.10
CA GLY A 215 -4.94 9.72 1.72
C GLY A 215 -4.14 9.27 0.48
N THR A 216 -3.70 10.22 -0.33
CA THR A 216 -2.88 9.93 -1.52
C THR A 216 -1.44 9.56 -1.16
N GLY A 217 -0.84 8.65 -1.92
CA GLY A 217 0.58 8.31 -1.77
C GLY A 217 1.51 9.47 -2.17
N GLY A 218 2.66 9.53 -1.54
CA GLY A 218 3.71 10.50 -1.87
C GLY A 218 4.43 10.13 -3.17
N ALA A 219 4.84 11.14 -3.94
CA ALA A 219 5.64 10.93 -5.15
C ALA A 219 7.03 10.39 -4.81
N GLY A 220 7.58 9.52 -5.67
CA GLY A 220 8.95 9.03 -5.56
C GLY A 220 9.99 10.14 -5.77
N GLY A 221 11.17 9.98 -5.17
CA GLY A 221 12.30 10.86 -5.38
C GLY A 221 12.88 10.71 -6.79
N HIS A 222 13.35 11.80 -7.36
CA HIS A 222 14.04 11.84 -8.65
C HIS A 222 15.03 13.01 -8.64
N ALA A 223 16.09 12.90 -9.44
CA ALA A 223 16.99 14.04 -9.67
C ALA A 223 16.28 15.09 -10.52
N PRO A 224 16.58 16.40 -10.29
CA PRO A 224 16.03 17.50 -11.06
C PRO A 224 16.48 17.46 -12.53
#